data_0633c2a657b1943be390b7e53cbaf16f
#
_entry.id   0633c2a657b1943be390b7e53cbaf16f
#
_cell.length_a   1.000
_cell.length_b   1.000
_cell.length_c   1.000
_cell.angle_alpha   90.00
_cell.angle_beta   90.00
_cell.angle_gamma   90.00
#
_symmetry.space_group_name_H-M   'P 1'
#
loop_
_entity.id
_entity.type
_entity.pdbx_description
1 polymer ?
#
loop_
_entity_poly.entity_id
_entity_poly.type
_entity_poly.pdbx_seq_one_letter_code
_entity_poly.pdbx_strand_id
1 'polypeptide(L)'
;MEATISAEIFRDLTAVADEAGLLRFGAVRLDDPRLDHSRAAFEAFIAAGHQGEMQFLAHTKTMREDTNLLLPGAQSALVGVMAYAGESSAVARYAQWADYHTIVHRRLELVAKRVRDLLPGGETKICVDTKPIPERAFAMLAGIGFQGKNGCLIVPGLGSYVVIGTILTTGALAFDPASESRPRTSPPTARPWDACGSCRAWLDD
;
A
#
# COMPACT_ATOMS: atom_id res chain seq x y z
N MET A 1 -11.35 25.34 -4.80
CA MET A 1 -10.90 24.91 -3.45
C MET A 1 -10.23 23.56 -3.63
N GLU A 2 -9.06 23.39 -3.08
CA GLU A 2 -8.32 22.13 -3.12
C GLU A 2 -9.06 21.07 -2.28
N ALA A 3 -9.28 19.88 -2.84
CA ALA A 3 -9.94 18.80 -2.13
C ALA A 3 -9.07 18.34 -0.97
N THR A 4 -9.59 18.41 0.27
CA THR A 4 -8.78 18.18 1.47
C THR A 4 -9.38 17.10 2.35
N ILE A 5 -8.59 16.10 2.69
CA ILE A 5 -8.95 15.02 3.61
C ILE A 5 -8.54 15.46 5.02
N SER A 6 -9.50 15.88 5.83
CA SER A 6 -9.29 16.16 7.26
C SER A 6 -9.20 14.86 8.06
N ALA A 7 -8.74 14.93 9.31
CA ALA A 7 -8.75 13.79 10.23
C ALA A 7 -10.17 13.22 10.46
N GLU A 8 -11.20 14.07 10.41
CA GLU A 8 -12.60 13.63 10.54
C GLU A 8 -13.03 12.83 9.30
N ILE A 9 -12.76 13.35 8.09
CA ILE A 9 -13.00 12.63 6.83
C ILE A 9 -12.26 11.32 6.83
N PHE A 10 -10.99 11.30 7.27
CA PHE A 10 -10.21 10.07 7.29
C PHE A 10 -10.78 9.02 8.26
N ARG A 11 -11.31 9.42 9.41
CA ARG A 11 -12.01 8.51 10.34
C ARG A 11 -13.27 7.92 9.71
N ASP A 12 -14.06 8.73 8.98
CA ASP A 12 -15.22 8.26 8.24
C ASP A 12 -14.81 7.24 7.14
N LEU A 13 -13.76 7.54 6.37
CA LEU A 13 -13.22 6.60 5.38
C LEU A 13 -12.71 5.30 6.01
N THR A 14 -12.15 5.37 7.22
CA THR A 14 -11.70 4.19 7.96
C THR A 14 -12.88 3.31 8.38
N ALA A 15 -13.99 3.90 8.81
CA ALA A 15 -15.19 3.15 9.12
C ALA A 15 -15.75 2.43 7.88
N VAL A 16 -15.81 3.11 6.74
CA VAL A 16 -16.21 2.50 5.46
C VAL A 16 -15.25 1.38 5.04
N ALA A 17 -13.95 1.56 5.25
CA ALA A 17 -12.95 0.53 4.96
C ALA A 17 -13.12 -0.73 5.85
N ASP A 18 -13.40 -0.53 7.14
CA ASP A 18 -13.70 -1.63 8.07
C ASP A 18 -14.99 -2.38 7.65
N GLU A 19 -16.06 -1.66 7.32
CA GLU A 19 -17.32 -2.23 6.81
C GLU A 19 -17.12 -2.98 5.48
N ALA A 20 -16.26 -2.45 4.61
CA ALA A 20 -15.86 -3.12 3.37
C ALA A 20 -15.01 -4.38 3.61
N GLY A 21 -14.57 -4.64 4.84
CA GLY A 21 -13.77 -5.80 5.24
C GLY A 21 -12.28 -5.65 4.93
N LEU A 22 -11.77 -4.42 4.87
CA LEU A 22 -10.33 -4.15 4.89
C LEU A 22 -9.84 -4.24 6.35
N LEU A 23 -8.86 -5.11 6.62
CA LEU A 23 -8.43 -5.41 7.98
C LEU A 23 -7.49 -4.34 8.57
N ARG A 24 -6.84 -3.57 7.73
CA ARG A 24 -6.08 -2.38 8.09
C ARG A 24 -6.28 -1.35 6.99
N PHE A 25 -6.35 -0.10 7.40
CA PHE A 25 -6.49 1.03 6.50
C PHE A 25 -5.61 2.18 6.98
N GLY A 26 -4.99 2.90 6.06
CA GLY A 26 -4.09 3.99 6.37
C GLY A 26 -3.92 4.92 5.18
N ALA A 27 -3.22 6.03 5.38
CA ALA A 27 -2.97 7.02 4.35
C ALA A 27 -1.49 7.42 4.33
N VAL A 28 -1.02 7.90 3.18
CA VAL A 28 0.31 8.45 3.00
C VAL A 28 0.25 9.63 2.04
N ARG A 29 1.03 10.66 2.29
CA ARG A 29 1.24 11.79 1.36
C ARG A 29 2.19 11.34 0.26
N LEU A 30 1.91 11.68 -0.99
CA LEU A 30 2.77 11.31 -2.13
C LEU A 30 4.03 12.18 -2.23
N ASP A 31 4.06 13.32 -1.53
CA ASP A 31 5.23 14.18 -1.35
C ASP A 31 6.07 13.81 -0.11
N ASP A 32 5.78 12.71 0.57
CA ASP A 32 6.55 12.27 1.75
C ASP A 32 7.99 11.94 1.34
N PRO A 33 9.01 12.62 1.90
CA PRO A 33 10.42 12.42 1.52
C PRO A 33 10.93 11.01 1.83
N ARG A 34 10.26 10.26 2.71
CA ARG A 34 10.62 8.86 2.98
C ARG A 34 10.37 7.94 1.78
N LEU A 35 9.55 8.36 0.81
CA LEU A 35 9.36 7.64 -0.46
C LEU A 35 10.61 7.66 -1.33
N ASP A 36 11.50 8.65 -1.18
CA ASP A 36 12.74 8.75 -1.94
C ASP A 36 13.66 7.56 -1.68
N HIS A 37 13.66 7.02 -0.46
CA HIS A 37 14.39 5.79 -0.16
C HIS A 37 13.88 4.59 -1.00
N SER A 38 12.57 4.44 -1.13
CA SER A 38 11.97 3.38 -1.96
C SER A 38 12.26 3.57 -3.44
N ARG A 39 12.25 4.82 -3.92
CA ARG A 39 12.59 5.17 -5.31
C ARG A 39 14.05 4.82 -5.62
N ALA A 40 14.98 5.27 -4.76
CA ALA A 40 16.41 4.97 -4.90
C ALA A 40 16.71 3.46 -4.83
N ALA A 41 16.06 2.73 -3.93
CA ALA A 41 16.20 1.28 -3.83
C ALA A 41 15.70 0.56 -5.10
N PHE A 42 14.59 0.99 -5.68
CA PHE A 42 14.07 0.43 -6.93
C PHE A 42 14.98 0.77 -8.12
N GLU A 43 15.51 1.99 -8.18
CA GLU A 43 16.48 2.37 -9.20
C GLU A 43 17.73 1.51 -9.14
N ALA A 44 18.31 1.32 -7.95
CA ALA A 44 19.46 0.45 -7.75
C ALA A 44 19.16 -1.01 -8.14
N PHE A 45 17.95 -1.51 -7.85
CA PHE A 45 17.49 -2.85 -8.24
C PHE A 45 17.48 -3.02 -9.76
N ILE A 46 16.94 -2.03 -10.49
CA ILE A 46 16.93 -2.05 -11.97
C ILE A 46 18.34 -1.90 -12.54
N ALA A 47 19.14 -0.97 -12.00
CA ALA A 47 20.52 -0.75 -12.46
C ALA A 47 21.41 -2.00 -12.29
N ALA A 48 21.16 -2.80 -11.25
CA ALA A 48 21.86 -4.07 -11.01
C ALA A 48 21.33 -5.23 -11.86
N GLY A 49 20.30 -5.04 -12.67
CA GLY A 49 19.70 -6.10 -13.49
C GLY A 49 18.91 -7.14 -12.70
N HIS A 50 18.55 -6.85 -11.46
CA HIS A 50 17.86 -7.79 -10.58
C HIS A 50 16.42 -8.10 -11.03
N GLN A 51 15.83 -7.31 -11.94
CA GLN A 51 14.54 -7.60 -12.55
C GLN A 51 14.56 -8.84 -13.46
N GLY A 52 15.75 -9.30 -13.90
CA GLY A 52 15.87 -10.45 -14.78
C GLY A 52 15.03 -10.27 -16.06
N GLU A 53 14.18 -11.25 -16.35
CA GLU A 53 13.29 -11.22 -17.52
C GLU A 53 12.04 -10.32 -17.34
N MET A 54 11.82 -9.77 -16.15
CA MET A 54 10.66 -8.91 -15.84
C MET A 54 10.89 -7.48 -16.39
N GLN A 55 11.05 -7.35 -17.70
CA GLN A 55 11.36 -6.06 -18.36
C GLN A 55 10.28 -4.99 -18.12
N PHE A 56 9.04 -5.40 -17.83
CA PHE A 56 7.98 -4.46 -17.48
C PHE A 56 8.30 -3.60 -16.26
N LEU A 57 9.14 -4.08 -15.33
CA LEU A 57 9.59 -3.30 -14.17
C LEU A 57 10.45 -2.10 -14.62
N ALA A 58 11.37 -2.32 -15.56
CA ALA A 58 12.18 -1.26 -16.13
C ALA A 58 11.34 -0.28 -16.97
N HIS A 59 10.43 -0.80 -17.80
CA HIS A 59 9.59 0.02 -18.67
C HIS A 59 8.59 0.90 -17.89
N THR A 60 8.19 0.47 -16.70
CA THR A 60 7.24 1.21 -15.85
C THR A 60 7.91 2.02 -14.74
N LYS A 61 9.24 2.14 -14.74
CA LYS A 61 10.01 2.86 -13.71
C LYS A 61 9.47 4.27 -13.47
N THR A 62 9.35 5.06 -14.52
CA THR A 62 8.88 6.46 -14.44
C THR A 62 7.50 6.58 -13.82
N MET A 63 6.56 5.69 -14.17
CA MET A 63 5.22 5.69 -13.57
C MET A 63 5.25 5.33 -12.09
N ARG A 64 6.21 4.49 -11.68
CA ARG A 64 6.39 4.10 -10.28
C ARG A 64 7.00 5.23 -9.44
N GLU A 65 7.79 6.07 -10.07
CA GLU A 65 8.42 7.24 -9.46
C GLU A 65 7.47 8.44 -9.40
N ASP A 66 6.65 8.61 -10.43
CA ASP A 66 5.68 9.72 -10.52
C ASP A 66 4.24 9.19 -10.71
N THR A 67 3.50 9.19 -9.62
CA THR A 67 2.09 8.78 -9.60
C THR A 67 1.16 9.71 -10.36
N ASN A 68 1.59 10.96 -10.70
CA ASN A 68 0.82 11.86 -11.56
C ASN A 68 0.63 11.31 -12.98
N LEU A 69 1.51 10.42 -13.44
CA LEU A 69 1.33 9.70 -14.70
C LEU A 69 0.18 8.70 -14.66
N LEU A 70 -0.25 8.29 -13.46
CA LEU A 70 -1.40 7.40 -13.26
C LEU A 70 -2.67 8.16 -12.94
N LEU A 71 -2.58 9.18 -12.11
CA LEU A 71 -3.66 10.08 -11.74
C LEU A 71 -3.11 11.52 -11.69
N PRO A 72 -3.36 12.38 -12.68
CA PRO A 72 -2.92 13.77 -12.66
C PRO A 72 -3.43 14.50 -11.41
N GLY A 73 -2.54 15.21 -10.74
CA GLY A 73 -2.87 15.92 -9.50
C GLY A 73 -2.98 15.03 -8.27
N ALA A 74 -2.53 13.79 -8.32
CA ALA A 74 -2.51 12.91 -7.15
C ALA A 74 -1.68 13.51 -6.01
N GLN A 75 -2.25 13.60 -4.81
CA GLN A 75 -1.61 14.17 -3.62
C GLN A 75 -1.44 13.17 -2.49
N SER A 76 -2.31 12.16 -2.41
CA SER A 76 -2.22 11.13 -1.38
C SER A 76 -2.62 9.74 -1.88
N ALA A 77 -2.19 8.73 -1.14
CA ALA A 77 -2.61 7.35 -1.32
C ALA A 77 -3.28 6.83 -0.05
N LEU A 78 -4.46 6.26 -0.21
CA LEU A 78 -5.17 5.53 0.83
C LEU A 78 -4.90 4.03 0.60
N VAL A 79 -4.45 3.34 1.64
CA VAL A 79 -3.98 1.95 1.53
C VAL A 79 -4.80 1.06 2.42
N GLY A 80 -5.32 -0.02 1.85
CA GLY A 80 -6.03 -1.05 2.58
C GLY A 80 -5.40 -2.42 2.40
N VAL A 81 -5.52 -3.29 3.38
CA VAL A 81 -5.07 -4.68 3.28
C VAL A 81 -6.19 -5.66 3.62
N MET A 82 -6.16 -6.78 2.94
CA MET A 82 -7.03 -7.92 3.16
C MET A 82 -6.17 -9.16 3.35
N ALA A 83 -6.48 -9.99 4.36
CA ALA A 83 -5.81 -11.27 4.52
C ALA A 83 -6.41 -12.32 3.58
N TYR A 84 -5.58 -13.26 3.18
CA TYR A 84 -6.00 -14.47 2.50
C TYR A 84 -5.52 -15.70 3.28
N ALA A 85 -6.30 -16.76 3.21
CA ALA A 85 -5.96 -18.05 3.77
C ALA A 85 -5.84 -19.08 2.63
N GLY A 86 -5.32 -20.24 2.92
CA GLY A 86 -5.21 -21.34 1.97
C GLY A 86 -4.39 -22.47 2.58
N GLU A 87 -4.53 -23.65 2.02
CA GLU A 87 -3.77 -24.83 2.45
C GLU A 87 -2.37 -24.82 1.82
N SER A 88 -1.42 -25.50 2.46
CA SER A 88 -0.12 -25.75 1.84
C SER A 88 -0.31 -26.74 0.69
N SER A 89 0.01 -26.30 -0.53
CA SER A 89 -0.14 -27.12 -1.75
C SER A 89 0.84 -26.61 -2.82
N ALA A 90 0.87 -27.29 -3.96
CA ALA A 90 1.63 -26.85 -5.14
C ALA A 90 1.10 -25.53 -5.74
N VAL A 91 -0.12 -25.10 -5.36
CA VAL A 91 -0.73 -23.85 -5.79
C VAL A 91 -0.56 -22.80 -4.69
N ALA A 92 -0.05 -21.63 -5.03
CA ALA A 92 0.11 -20.53 -4.10
C ALA A 92 -1.23 -20.20 -3.41
N ARG A 93 -1.20 -19.93 -2.10
CA ARG A 93 -2.42 -19.75 -1.29
C ARG A 93 -3.36 -18.67 -1.83
N TYR A 94 -2.83 -17.55 -2.30
CA TYR A 94 -3.65 -16.47 -2.88
C TYR A 94 -4.37 -16.91 -4.18
N ALA A 95 -3.80 -17.88 -4.91
CA ALA A 95 -4.36 -18.40 -6.16
C ALA A 95 -5.39 -19.53 -5.97
N GLN A 96 -5.61 -19.98 -4.73
CA GLN A 96 -6.62 -20.98 -4.39
C GLN A 96 -8.02 -20.40 -4.26
N TRP A 97 -8.16 -19.08 -4.32
CA TRP A 97 -9.40 -18.35 -4.13
C TRP A 97 -9.88 -17.73 -5.46
N ALA A 98 -11.08 -17.18 -5.44
CA ALA A 98 -11.51 -16.29 -6.51
C ALA A 98 -10.51 -15.14 -6.70
N ASP A 99 -10.43 -14.59 -7.92
CA ASP A 99 -9.49 -13.53 -8.27
C ASP A 99 -9.53 -12.38 -7.26
N TYR A 100 -8.47 -12.30 -6.45
CA TYR A 100 -8.34 -11.31 -5.40
C TYR A 100 -8.32 -9.87 -5.94
N HIS A 101 -7.85 -9.65 -7.17
CA HIS A 101 -7.88 -8.33 -7.79
C HIS A 101 -9.31 -7.78 -7.84
N THR A 102 -10.25 -8.62 -8.26
CA THR A 102 -11.67 -8.27 -8.33
C THR A 102 -12.25 -8.02 -6.92
N ILE A 103 -11.90 -8.87 -5.95
CA ILE A 103 -12.42 -8.74 -4.57
C ILE A 103 -11.89 -7.46 -3.92
N VAL A 104 -10.58 -7.24 -3.96
CA VAL A 104 -9.96 -6.05 -3.37
C VAL A 104 -10.45 -4.78 -4.07
N HIS A 105 -10.53 -4.80 -5.40
CA HIS A 105 -11.04 -3.66 -6.17
C HIS A 105 -12.46 -3.27 -5.74
N ARG A 106 -13.38 -4.24 -5.61
CA ARG A 106 -14.76 -3.97 -5.17
C ARG A 106 -14.81 -3.35 -3.77
N ARG A 107 -13.98 -3.81 -2.84
CA ARG A 107 -13.91 -3.27 -1.49
C ARG A 107 -13.36 -1.84 -1.48
N LEU A 108 -12.29 -1.60 -2.24
CA LEU A 108 -11.72 -0.26 -2.39
C LEU A 108 -12.67 0.70 -3.11
N GLU A 109 -13.52 0.22 -4.03
CA GLU A 109 -14.50 1.07 -4.71
C GLU A 109 -15.52 1.68 -3.74
N LEU A 110 -15.90 0.98 -2.68
CA LEU A 110 -16.76 1.54 -1.63
C LEU A 110 -16.10 2.74 -0.96
N VAL A 111 -14.81 2.61 -0.62
CA VAL A 111 -14.02 3.70 -0.02
C VAL A 111 -13.80 4.82 -1.04
N ALA A 112 -13.42 4.49 -2.28
CA ALA A 112 -13.19 5.47 -3.34
C ALA A 112 -14.45 6.27 -3.65
N LYS A 113 -15.60 5.61 -3.70
CA LYS A 113 -16.90 6.30 -3.82
C LYS A 113 -17.11 7.28 -2.67
N ARG A 114 -16.85 6.86 -1.43
CA ARG A 114 -17.00 7.75 -0.27
C ARG A 114 -16.04 8.94 -0.33
N VAL A 115 -14.80 8.75 -0.80
CA VAL A 115 -13.87 9.86 -1.05
C VAL A 115 -14.49 10.87 -2.01
N ARG A 116 -15.02 10.42 -3.16
CA ARG A 116 -15.65 11.31 -4.14
C ARG A 116 -16.90 12.01 -3.62
N ASP A 117 -17.70 11.32 -2.79
CA ASP A 117 -18.90 11.90 -2.16
C ASP A 117 -18.53 13.03 -1.16
N LEU A 118 -17.42 12.86 -0.42
CA LEU A 118 -16.95 13.82 0.60
C LEU A 118 -16.09 14.96 0.02
N LEU A 119 -15.47 14.74 -1.12
CA LEU A 119 -14.56 15.68 -1.78
C LEU A 119 -15.06 16.03 -3.19
N PRO A 120 -16.05 16.92 -3.32
CA PRO A 120 -16.54 17.31 -4.64
C PRO A 120 -15.42 17.82 -5.56
N GLY A 121 -15.31 17.22 -6.75
CA GLY A 121 -14.21 17.48 -7.69
C GLY A 121 -12.92 16.71 -7.39
N GLY A 122 -12.87 15.94 -6.31
CA GLY A 122 -11.77 15.02 -6.04
C GLY A 122 -11.83 13.78 -6.93
N GLU A 123 -10.68 13.41 -7.48
CA GLU A 123 -10.54 12.22 -8.31
C GLU A 123 -9.88 11.07 -7.53
N THR A 124 -10.20 9.84 -7.96
CA THR A 124 -9.64 8.63 -7.35
C THR A 124 -9.25 7.62 -8.42
N LYS A 125 -8.18 6.86 -8.15
CA LYS A 125 -7.76 5.73 -8.98
C LYS A 125 -7.38 4.53 -8.12
N ILE A 126 -8.09 3.43 -8.30
CA ILE A 126 -7.81 2.19 -7.61
C ILE A 126 -6.66 1.46 -8.30
N CYS A 127 -5.71 1.01 -7.49
CA CYS A 127 -4.55 0.24 -7.89
C CYS A 127 -4.49 -1.03 -7.04
N VAL A 128 -4.54 -2.18 -7.72
CA VAL A 128 -4.38 -3.50 -7.08
C VAL A 128 -3.39 -4.27 -7.94
N ASP A 129 -2.16 -4.44 -7.46
CA ASP A 129 -1.05 -5.19 -8.06
C ASP A 129 -0.68 -4.82 -9.51
N THR A 130 -1.66 -4.64 -10.39
CA THR A 130 -1.46 -4.42 -11.83
C THR A 130 -0.97 -3.01 -12.20
N LYS A 131 -0.90 -2.09 -11.27
CA LYS A 131 -0.43 -0.72 -11.52
C LYS A 131 0.97 -0.52 -10.95
N PRO A 132 1.85 0.20 -11.67
CA PRO A 132 3.23 0.42 -11.25
C PRO A 132 3.32 1.47 -10.14
N ILE A 133 2.96 1.11 -8.93
CA ILE A 133 3.09 1.93 -7.72
C ILE A 133 3.90 1.19 -6.66
N PRO A 134 4.55 1.88 -5.71
CA PRO A 134 5.31 1.26 -4.64
C PRO A 134 4.38 0.86 -3.46
N GLU A 135 3.45 -0.08 -3.67
CA GLU A 135 2.40 -0.47 -2.71
C GLU A 135 2.93 -0.79 -1.32
N ARG A 136 4.03 -1.55 -1.23
CA ARG A 136 4.65 -1.89 0.07
C ARG A 136 5.19 -0.66 0.80
N ALA A 137 5.81 0.27 0.08
CA ALA A 137 6.30 1.51 0.66
C ALA A 137 5.12 2.37 1.16
N PHE A 138 4.06 2.47 0.39
CA PHE A 138 2.83 3.16 0.81
C PHE A 138 2.24 2.52 2.07
N ALA A 139 2.11 1.19 2.12
CA ALA A 139 1.59 0.48 3.28
C ALA A 139 2.46 0.68 4.54
N MET A 140 3.79 0.68 4.39
CA MET A 140 4.71 0.95 5.51
C MET A 140 4.58 2.37 6.02
N LEU A 141 4.55 3.36 5.12
CA LEU A 141 4.43 4.77 5.50
C LEU A 141 3.04 5.11 6.05
N ALA A 142 2.01 4.42 5.57
CA ALA A 142 0.66 4.48 6.13
C ALA A 142 0.53 3.79 7.51
N GLY A 143 1.61 3.24 8.07
CA GLY A 143 1.63 2.62 9.40
C GLY A 143 0.97 1.23 9.48
N ILE A 144 0.70 0.59 8.34
CA ILE A 144 -0.01 -0.70 8.27
C ILE A 144 0.90 -1.85 8.71
N GLY A 145 2.19 -1.78 8.38
CA GLY A 145 3.13 -2.84 8.71
C GLY A 145 4.58 -2.45 8.40
N PHE A 146 5.44 -3.44 8.30
CA PHE A 146 6.85 -3.27 7.96
C PHE A 146 7.29 -4.27 6.89
N GLN A 147 8.38 -3.99 6.20
CA GLN A 147 8.95 -4.93 5.24
C GLN A 147 9.74 -6.01 5.97
N GLY A 148 9.39 -7.27 5.73
CA GLY A 148 10.14 -8.41 6.23
C GLY A 148 11.43 -8.66 5.45
N LYS A 149 12.33 -9.48 6.00
CA LYS A 149 13.54 -9.96 5.32
C LYS A 149 13.22 -10.75 4.05
N ASN A 150 12.05 -11.40 4.01
CA ASN A 150 11.49 -12.07 2.83
C ASN A 150 10.95 -11.11 1.75
N GLY A 151 11.08 -9.82 1.93
CA GLY A 151 10.58 -8.81 1.00
C GLY A 151 9.08 -8.55 1.05
N CYS A 152 8.30 -9.29 1.83
CA CYS A 152 6.86 -9.10 1.96
C CYS A 152 6.52 -8.00 2.97
N LEU A 153 5.32 -7.42 2.84
CA LEU A 153 4.72 -6.63 3.91
C LEU A 153 4.31 -7.58 5.05
N ILE A 154 4.78 -7.31 6.26
CA ILE A 154 4.35 -8.00 7.47
C ILE A 154 3.46 -7.06 8.27
N VAL A 155 2.20 -7.48 8.45
CA VAL A 155 1.19 -6.72 9.19
C VAL A 155 1.07 -7.31 10.59
N PRO A 156 1.35 -6.53 11.66
CA PRO A 156 1.25 -7.03 13.03
C PRO A 156 -0.13 -7.64 13.33
N GLY A 157 -0.11 -8.86 13.85
CA GLY A 157 -1.32 -9.66 14.14
C GLY A 157 -1.96 -10.37 12.95
N LEU A 158 -1.51 -10.11 11.69
CA LEU A 158 -2.01 -10.78 10.47
C LEU A 158 -0.93 -11.56 9.73
N GLY A 159 0.35 -11.21 9.94
CA GLY A 159 1.47 -11.81 9.20
C GLY A 159 1.64 -11.25 7.79
N SER A 160 2.19 -12.07 6.88
CA SER A 160 2.50 -11.69 5.50
C SER A 160 1.50 -12.21 4.45
N TYR A 161 0.53 -13.02 4.84
CA TYR A 161 -0.53 -13.50 3.94
C TYR A 161 -1.61 -12.44 3.75
N VAL A 162 -1.20 -11.31 3.18
CA VAL A 162 -2.05 -10.17 2.91
C VAL A 162 -1.88 -9.69 1.48
N VAL A 163 -2.97 -9.22 0.90
CA VAL A 163 -2.97 -8.46 -0.37
C VAL A 163 -3.15 -6.99 -0.05
N ILE A 164 -2.46 -6.15 -0.82
CA ILE A 164 -2.48 -4.69 -0.67
C ILE A 164 -3.34 -4.12 -1.77
N GLY A 165 -4.15 -3.14 -1.43
CA GLY A 165 -4.83 -2.32 -2.41
C GLY A 165 -4.68 -0.85 -2.07
N THR A 166 -4.60 -0.01 -3.09
CA THR A 166 -4.33 1.41 -2.95
C THR A 166 -5.34 2.22 -3.74
N ILE A 167 -5.78 3.34 -3.17
CA ILE A 167 -6.55 4.36 -3.86
C ILE A 167 -5.65 5.60 -3.94
N LEU A 168 -5.18 5.96 -5.13
CA LEU A 168 -4.61 7.29 -5.37
C LEU A 168 -5.74 8.30 -5.38
N THR A 169 -5.53 9.48 -4.82
CA THR A 169 -6.53 10.57 -4.82
C THR A 169 -5.87 11.93 -4.96
N THR A 170 -6.60 12.86 -5.59
CA THR A 170 -6.23 14.28 -5.64
C THR A 170 -6.53 15.02 -4.33
N GLY A 171 -7.14 14.33 -3.35
CA GLY A 171 -7.35 14.88 -2.01
C GLY A 171 -6.04 14.98 -1.23
N ALA A 172 -5.71 16.18 -0.76
CA ALA A 172 -4.56 16.41 0.12
C ALA A 172 -4.87 16.02 1.56
N LEU A 173 -3.92 15.40 2.26
CA LEU A 173 -4.08 15.14 3.70
C LEU A 173 -3.79 16.40 4.50
N ALA A 174 -4.77 16.87 5.27
CA ALA A 174 -4.67 18.03 6.15
C ALA A 174 -4.19 17.68 7.58
N PHE A 175 -3.68 16.47 7.79
CA PHE A 175 -3.20 15.96 9.06
C PHE A 175 -1.94 15.10 8.83
N ASP A 176 -1.19 14.81 9.89
CA ASP A 176 -0.12 13.83 9.83
C ASP A 176 -0.74 12.42 9.94
N PRO A 177 -0.70 11.61 8.85
CA PRO A 177 -1.27 10.26 8.87
C PRO A 177 -0.69 9.38 9.98
N ALA A 178 0.55 9.63 10.41
CA ALA A 178 1.17 8.87 11.48
C ALA A 178 0.53 9.14 12.86
N SER A 179 -0.13 10.29 13.05
CA SER A 179 -0.83 10.64 14.30
C SER A 179 -2.18 9.94 14.44
N GLU A 180 -2.84 9.62 13.33
CA GLU A 180 -4.16 8.99 13.29
C GLU A 180 -4.09 7.46 13.09
N SER A 181 -2.93 6.93 12.69
CA SER A 181 -2.74 5.49 12.56
C SER A 181 -2.73 4.81 13.94
N ARG A 182 -3.31 3.61 14.04
CA ARG A 182 -3.19 2.77 15.24
C ARG A 182 -1.72 2.65 15.63
N PRO A 183 -1.38 2.52 16.94
CA PRO A 183 -0.01 2.54 17.41
C PRO A 183 0.88 1.63 16.58
N ARG A 184 1.94 2.20 16.05
CA ARG A 184 2.99 1.43 15.38
C ARG A 184 3.61 0.52 16.44
N THR A 185 3.42 -0.78 16.32
CA THR A 185 3.99 -1.76 17.24
C THR A 185 5.51 -1.91 17.10
N SER A 186 6.10 -1.20 16.13
CA SER A 186 7.54 -1.16 15.93
C SER A 186 8.00 0.27 15.67
N PRO A 187 9.11 0.72 16.31
CA PRO A 187 9.71 2.02 16.01
C PRO A 187 10.16 2.07 14.54
N PRO A 188 10.26 3.27 13.94
CA PRO A 188 10.92 3.42 12.65
C PRO A 188 12.38 3.00 12.81
N THR A 189 12.71 1.82 12.33
CA THR A 189 14.08 1.31 12.34
C THR A 189 14.83 1.88 11.14
N ALA A 190 16.15 2.02 11.27
CA ALA A 190 17.01 2.49 10.18
C ALA A 190 16.94 1.57 8.94
N ARG A 191 16.50 0.32 9.14
CA ARG A 191 16.29 -0.67 8.09
C ARG A 191 14.90 -1.24 8.19
N PRO A 192 14.15 -1.35 7.06
CA PRO A 192 12.77 -1.84 7.06
C PRO A 192 12.58 -3.21 7.72
N TRP A 193 13.59 -4.09 7.63
CA TRP A 193 13.56 -5.48 8.13
C TRP A 193 14.07 -5.65 9.56
N ASP A 194 14.55 -4.59 10.23
CA ASP A 194 15.04 -4.71 11.62
C ASP A 194 13.94 -5.18 12.58
N ALA A 195 12.68 -4.91 12.25
CA ALA A 195 11.53 -5.41 13.01
C ALA A 195 11.36 -6.96 12.95
N CYS A 196 12.02 -7.64 12.00
CA CYS A 196 12.06 -9.10 11.97
C CYS A 196 12.98 -9.70 13.09
N GLY A 197 13.84 -8.90 13.70
CA GLY A 197 14.78 -9.35 14.74
C GLY A 197 15.66 -10.50 14.26
N SER A 198 15.81 -11.53 15.09
CA SER A 198 16.62 -12.73 14.82
C SER A 198 15.90 -13.82 14.01
N CYS A 199 14.67 -13.60 13.57
CA CYS A 199 13.93 -14.59 12.79
C CYS A 199 14.68 -14.98 11.51
N ARG A 200 14.79 -16.30 11.28
CA ARG A 200 15.45 -16.91 10.11
C ARG A 200 14.53 -17.85 9.33
N ALA A 201 13.26 -17.96 9.71
CA ALA A 201 12.31 -18.90 9.10
C ALA A 201 12.20 -18.81 7.56
N TRP A 202 12.57 -17.67 6.98
CA TRP A 202 12.60 -17.44 5.54
C TRP A 202 13.84 -18.02 4.83
N LEU A 203 14.82 -18.54 5.59
CA LEU A 203 16.04 -19.19 5.05
C LEU A 203 15.92 -20.72 5.02
N ASP A 204 14.96 -21.27 5.76
CA ASP A 204 14.85 -22.71 6.03
C ASP A 204 13.78 -23.38 5.14
N ASP A 205 13.13 -22.61 4.24
CA ASP A 205 12.20 -23.08 3.18
C ASP A 205 12.90 -23.06 1.80
#